data_5eb92a29dfeab85fba3a728013f3bc46
#
_entry.id   5eb92a29dfeab85fba3a728013f3bc46
#
_cell.length_a   1.000
_cell.length_b   1.000
_cell.length_c   1.000
_cell.angle_alpha   90.00
_cell.angle_beta   90.00
_cell.angle_gamma   90.00
#
_symmetry.space_group_name_H-M   'P 1'
#
loop_
_entity.id
_entity.type
_entity.pdbx_description
1 polymer ?
#
loop_
_entity_poly.entity_id
_entity_poly.type
_entity_poly.pdbx_seq_one_letter_code
_entity_poly.pdbx_strand_id
1 'polypeptide(L)'
;MEATDILLLGIGTAGARTAYYLYQRGGLPTLRIAAVDSDPEQLAMLPSLHCQVVPPAPTLPVGSAGENARNALQDALDKFLAQAKMMVVVTCLGGSTGDFYTQVAMDYARKKGIPASAIVAMPHGFDSEEYKNGAAEVLDILRVQHFDVLPLNCASLGGLFPDETQENAYAQAVRWIAETTIGYLTLFTQPRAVSTSSDEKIKSKAMKFDELPRGIFTGVYPTIVDHQNLDIPTYLRLTQEFSSNREEADAQEEAVSPENNGT
;
A
#
# COMPACT_ATOMS: atom_id res chain seq x y z
N MET A 1 4.54 -5.88 25.68
CA MET A 1 3.90 -6.23 24.40
C MET A 1 4.86 -7.12 23.66
N GLU A 2 4.42 -8.31 23.27
CA GLU A 2 5.24 -9.17 22.43
C GLU A 2 5.44 -8.51 21.06
N ALA A 3 6.67 -8.51 20.58
CA ALA A 3 6.99 -8.02 19.26
C ALA A 3 6.20 -8.79 18.20
N THR A 4 5.59 -8.10 17.24
CA THR A 4 4.81 -8.73 16.19
C THR A 4 5.75 -9.34 15.17
N ASP A 5 5.78 -10.68 15.07
CA ASP A 5 6.54 -11.37 14.03
C ASP A 5 5.90 -11.14 12.67
N ILE A 6 6.56 -10.36 11.84
CA ILE A 6 6.09 -10.01 10.49
C ILE A 6 6.92 -10.81 9.49
N LEU A 7 6.24 -11.47 8.54
CA LEU A 7 6.88 -12.00 7.34
C LEU A 7 6.80 -10.96 6.22
N LEU A 8 7.93 -10.51 5.73
CA LEU A 8 8.05 -9.79 4.46
C LEU A 8 8.37 -10.79 3.36
N LEU A 9 7.49 -10.90 2.38
CA LEU A 9 7.61 -11.81 1.26
C LEU A 9 7.81 -11.05 -0.05
N GLY A 10 9.01 -11.14 -0.62
CA GLY A 10 9.28 -10.64 -1.97
C GLY A 10 8.84 -11.63 -3.04
N ILE A 11 7.99 -11.22 -3.97
CA ILE A 11 7.48 -12.09 -5.05
C ILE A 11 7.93 -11.58 -6.41
N GLY A 12 8.52 -12.48 -7.20
CA GLY A 12 9.09 -12.17 -8.51
C GLY A 12 10.38 -11.35 -8.39
N THR A 13 11.06 -11.12 -9.49
CA THR A 13 12.41 -10.52 -9.52
C THR A 13 12.49 -9.17 -8.79
N ALA A 14 11.56 -8.26 -9.04
CA ALA A 14 11.57 -6.94 -8.40
C ALA A 14 11.23 -7.03 -6.90
N GLY A 15 10.25 -7.85 -6.53
CA GLY A 15 9.89 -8.09 -5.14
C GLY A 15 11.02 -8.76 -4.34
N ALA A 16 11.67 -9.77 -4.94
CA ALA A 16 12.80 -10.47 -4.35
C ALA A 16 14.02 -9.54 -4.13
N ARG A 17 14.33 -8.68 -5.12
CA ARG A 17 15.39 -7.65 -4.99
C ARG A 17 15.05 -6.61 -3.93
N THR A 18 13.78 -6.20 -3.82
CA THR A 18 13.31 -5.30 -2.75
C THR A 18 13.48 -5.95 -1.37
N ALA A 19 13.06 -7.20 -1.22
CA ALA A 19 13.23 -7.95 0.01
C ALA A 19 14.72 -8.09 0.40
N TYR A 20 15.58 -8.35 -0.57
CA TYR A 20 17.04 -8.44 -0.35
C TYR A 20 17.65 -7.09 0.03
N TYR A 21 17.24 -6.00 -0.60
CA TYR A 21 17.68 -4.67 -0.23
C TYR A 21 17.35 -4.34 1.23
N LEU A 22 16.14 -4.71 1.68
CA LEU A 22 15.73 -4.56 3.07
C LEU A 22 16.53 -5.45 4.02
N TYR A 23 16.81 -6.69 3.61
CA TYR A 23 17.65 -7.61 4.36
C TYR A 23 19.06 -7.05 4.59
N GLN A 24 19.70 -6.51 3.55
CA GLN A 24 21.04 -5.91 3.63
C GLN A 24 21.11 -4.70 4.56
N ARG A 25 20.03 -3.95 4.71
CA ARG A 25 19.93 -2.81 5.63
C ARG A 25 19.75 -3.21 7.10
N GLY A 26 19.75 -4.49 7.38
CA GLY A 26 19.63 -4.99 8.76
C GLY A 26 18.21 -5.12 9.29
N GLY A 27 17.19 -4.83 8.47
CA GLY A 27 15.77 -5.03 8.77
C GLY A 27 15.29 -4.47 10.12
N LEU A 28 14.09 -4.87 10.48
CA LEU A 28 13.55 -4.65 11.83
C LEU A 28 13.72 -5.93 12.65
N PRO A 29 13.99 -5.87 13.96
CA PRO A 29 14.28 -7.06 14.80
C PRO A 29 13.21 -8.16 14.76
N THR A 30 11.98 -7.80 14.40
CA THR A 30 10.82 -8.70 14.33
C THR A 30 10.42 -9.06 12.90
N LEU A 31 11.26 -8.68 11.94
CA LEU A 31 10.98 -8.88 10.52
C LEU A 31 11.74 -10.13 10.03
N ARG A 32 10.97 -11.11 9.59
CA ARG A 32 11.50 -12.23 8.79
C ARG A 32 11.33 -11.89 7.32
N ILE A 33 12.37 -12.10 6.55
CA ILE A 33 12.37 -11.75 5.13
C ILE A 33 12.60 -13.01 4.32
N ALA A 34 11.73 -13.23 3.33
CA ALA A 34 11.83 -14.33 2.38
C ALA A 34 11.54 -13.84 0.96
N ALA A 35 11.96 -14.62 -0.03
CA ALA A 35 11.67 -14.33 -1.43
C ALA A 35 11.27 -15.58 -2.19
N VAL A 36 10.39 -15.41 -3.17
CA VAL A 36 10.00 -16.46 -4.11
C VAL A 36 10.08 -15.92 -5.55
N ASP A 37 10.64 -16.72 -6.42
CA ASP A 37 10.66 -16.46 -7.88
C ASP A 37 10.59 -17.77 -8.64
N SER A 38 10.15 -17.71 -9.87
CA SER A 38 10.21 -18.82 -10.80
C SER A 38 11.57 -18.95 -11.50
N ASP A 39 12.41 -17.91 -11.42
CA ASP A 39 13.75 -17.89 -11.96
C ASP A 39 14.79 -18.17 -10.87
N PRO A 40 15.42 -19.38 -10.88
CA PRO A 40 16.41 -19.73 -9.89
C PRO A 40 17.70 -18.87 -9.96
N GLU A 41 18.05 -18.33 -11.14
CA GLU A 41 19.23 -17.48 -11.32
C GLU A 41 19.04 -16.14 -10.59
N GLN A 42 17.83 -15.57 -10.65
CA GLN A 42 17.53 -14.36 -9.90
C GLN A 42 17.64 -14.57 -8.39
N LEU A 43 17.16 -15.69 -7.87
CA LEU A 43 17.26 -15.99 -6.45
C LEU A 43 18.69 -16.33 -6.02
N ALA A 44 19.49 -16.93 -6.90
CA ALA A 44 20.92 -17.21 -6.60
C ALA A 44 21.76 -15.94 -6.39
N MET A 45 21.29 -14.78 -6.92
CA MET A 45 21.92 -13.48 -6.69
C MET A 45 21.60 -12.85 -5.34
N LEU A 46 20.81 -13.50 -4.49
CA LEU A 46 20.33 -13.00 -3.20
C LEU A 46 20.89 -13.84 -2.03
N PRO A 47 22.22 -13.83 -1.79
CA PRO A 47 22.84 -14.70 -0.81
C PRO A 47 22.30 -14.41 0.60
N SER A 48 22.20 -15.45 1.39
CA SER A 48 21.75 -15.43 2.79
C SER A 48 20.27 -15.07 3.00
N LEU A 49 19.51 -14.80 1.95
CA LEU A 49 18.06 -14.64 2.04
C LEU A 49 17.36 -16.01 1.97
N HIS A 50 16.28 -16.18 2.73
CA HIS A 50 15.42 -17.37 2.60
C HIS A 50 14.65 -17.31 1.28
N CYS A 51 15.16 -18.04 0.29
CA CYS A 51 14.60 -18.08 -1.06
C CYS A 51 13.96 -19.43 -1.36
N GLN A 52 12.86 -19.41 -2.09
CA GLN A 52 12.21 -20.61 -2.61
C GLN A 52 11.90 -20.45 -4.10
N VAL A 53 12.41 -21.34 -4.92
CA VAL A 53 12.02 -21.45 -6.33
C VAL A 53 10.62 -22.03 -6.41
N VAL A 54 9.76 -21.36 -7.15
CA VAL A 54 8.40 -21.81 -7.46
C VAL A 54 8.28 -22.12 -8.96
N PRO A 55 7.36 -22.98 -9.39
CA PRO A 55 7.13 -23.22 -10.82
C PRO A 55 6.82 -21.92 -11.56
N PRO A 56 7.07 -21.82 -12.86
CA PRO A 56 6.59 -20.71 -13.68
C PRO A 56 5.07 -20.54 -13.51
N ALA A 57 4.62 -19.29 -13.43
CA ALA A 57 3.21 -18.99 -13.33
C ALA A 57 2.49 -19.54 -14.58
N PRO A 58 1.36 -20.25 -14.40
CA PRO A 58 0.64 -20.84 -15.54
C PRO A 58 -0.01 -19.75 -16.38
N THR A 59 0.02 -19.91 -17.70
CA THR A 59 -0.68 -19.01 -18.65
C THR A 59 -2.19 -18.99 -18.39
N LEU A 60 -2.75 -20.16 -17.99
CA LEU A 60 -4.14 -20.27 -17.54
C LEU A 60 -4.12 -20.73 -16.07
N PRO A 61 -4.76 -19.99 -15.15
CA PRO A 61 -4.71 -20.30 -13.71
C PRO A 61 -5.55 -21.50 -13.29
N VAL A 62 -6.09 -22.24 -14.25
CA VAL A 62 -6.95 -23.43 -14.08
C VAL A 62 -6.25 -24.69 -14.56
N GLY A 63 -6.63 -25.84 -13.98
CA GLY A 63 -6.04 -27.14 -14.30
C GLY A 63 -4.81 -27.49 -13.45
N SER A 64 -4.22 -28.64 -13.76
CA SER A 64 -3.14 -29.24 -12.96
C SER A 64 -1.89 -28.36 -12.81
N ALA A 65 -1.54 -27.58 -13.83
CA ALA A 65 -0.41 -26.65 -13.77
C ALA A 65 -0.66 -25.52 -12.76
N GLY A 66 -1.88 -24.97 -12.74
CA GLY A 66 -2.29 -23.96 -11.79
C GLY A 66 -2.31 -24.48 -10.35
N GLU A 67 -2.79 -25.70 -10.16
CA GLU A 67 -2.79 -26.36 -8.83
C GLU A 67 -1.38 -26.64 -8.33
N ASN A 68 -0.51 -27.18 -9.19
CA ASN A 68 0.89 -27.45 -8.82
C ASN A 68 1.63 -26.16 -8.41
N ALA A 69 1.44 -25.08 -9.16
CA ALA A 69 2.04 -23.79 -8.84
C ALA A 69 1.52 -23.23 -7.50
N ARG A 70 0.20 -23.33 -7.25
CA ARG A 70 -0.40 -22.93 -5.97
C ARG A 70 0.16 -23.74 -4.81
N ASN A 71 0.20 -25.06 -4.94
CA ASN A 71 0.68 -25.95 -3.90
C ASN A 71 2.15 -25.70 -3.58
N ALA A 72 3.00 -25.49 -4.57
CA ALA A 72 4.42 -25.19 -4.39
C ALA A 72 4.63 -23.91 -3.55
N LEU A 73 3.85 -22.85 -3.82
CA LEU A 73 3.91 -21.65 -2.98
C LEU A 73 3.34 -21.89 -1.58
N GLN A 74 2.25 -22.63 -1.45
CA GLN A 74 1.64 -22.93 -0.15
C GLN A 74 2.59 -23.72 0.74
N ASP A 75 3.31 -24.71 0.20
CA ASP A 75 4.33 -25.48 0.91
C ASP A 75 5.50 -24.60 1.39
N ALA A 76 5.88 -23.59 0.59
CA ALA A 76 6.86 -22.60 0.99
C ALA A 76 6.32 -21.69 2.10
N LEU A 77 5.09 -21.23 1.95
CA LEU A 77 4.43 -20.35 2.92
C LEU A 77 4.19 -21.04 4.27
N ASP A 78 3.89 -22.34 4.31
CA ASP A 78 3.78 -23.08 5.56
C ASP A 78 5.06 -23.03 6.39
N LYS A 79 6.21 -23.06 5.73
CA LYS A 79 7.52 -22.92 6.40
C LYS A 79 7.79 -21.47 6.84
N PHE A 80 7.45 -20.50 5.99
CA PHE A 80 7.72 -19.09 6.24
C PHE A 80 6.76 -18.50 7.30
N LEU A 81 5.50 -18.91 7.28
CA LEU A 81 4.44 -18.37 8.15
C LEU A 81 4.35 -19.06 9.53
N ALA A 82 5.12 -20.13 9.79
CA ALA A 82 4.99 -20.96 11.00
C ALA A 82 4.93 -20.17 12.32
N GLN A 83 5.47 -18.96 12.37
CA GLN A 83 5.46 -18.09 13.55
C GLN A 83 5.01 -16.65 13.23
N ALA A 84 4.64 -16.36 11.97
CA ALA A 84 4.26 -15.01 11.58
C ALA A 84 2.87 -14.67 12.10
N LYS A 85 2.73 -13.47 12.66
CA LYS A 85 1.44 -12.90 13.08
C LYS A 85 0.86 -11.97 12.00
N MET A 86 1.66 -11.60 11.01
CA MET A 86 1.29 -10.76 9.88
C MET A 86 2.17 -11.09 8.67
N MET A 87 1.65 -10.93 7.47
CA MET A 87 2.40 -11.04 6.22
C MET A 87 2.32 -9.73 5.44
N VAL A 88 3.46 -9.27 4.92
CA VAL A 88 3.52 -8.16 3.96
C VAL A 88 4.17 -8.67 2.68
N VAL A 89 3.43 -8.63 1.58
CA VAL A 89 3.93 -8.98 0.26
C VAL A 89 4.48 -7.74 -0.41
N VAL A 90 5.65 -7.86 -1.04
CA VAL A 90 6.20 -6.83 -1.94
C VAL A 90 6.41 -7.42 -3.33
N THR A 91 5.90 -6.77 -4.34
CA THR A 91 5.96 -7.25 -5.72
C THR A 91 5.86 -6.12 -6.74
N CYS A 92 6.19 -6.42 -7.99
CA CYS A 92 5.84 -5.60 -9.14
C CYS A 92 4.76 -6.33 -9.94
N LEU A 93 3.66 -5.66 -10.25
CA LEU A 93 2.60 -6.21 -11.08
C LEU A 93 2.89 -6.02 -12.58
N GLY A 94 2.21 -6.81 -13.42
CA GLY A 94 2.37 -6.88 -14.86
C GLY A 94 3.21 -8.08 -15.31
N GLY A 95 4.02 -8.66 -14.42
CA GLY A 95 4.77 -9.87 -14.68
C GLY A 95 4.08 -11.12 -14.16
N SER A 96 4.11 -12.22 -14.92
CA SER A 96 3.36 -13.45 -14.61
C SER A 96 3.60 -13.99 -13.19
N THR A 97 4.85 -13.98 -12.72
CA THR A 97 5.20 -14.44 -11.36
C THR A 97 4.60 -13.54 -10.28
N GLY A 98 4.76 -12.22 -10.40
CA GLY A 98 4.19 -11.24 -9.48
C GLY A 98 2.67 -11.32 -9.42
N ASP A 99 2.04 -11.32 -10.58
CA ASP A 99 0.60 -11.31 -10.73
C ASP A 99 -0.08 -12.55 -10.14
N PHE A 100 0.42 -13.74 -10.51
CA PHE A 100 -0.17 -15.00 -10.06
C PHE A 100 0.11 -15.27 -8.59
N TYR A 101 1.37 -15.21 -8.18
CA TYR A 101 1.74 -15.63 -6.84
C TYR A 101 1.35 -14.63 -5.74
N THR A 102 1.17 -13.35 -6.06
CA THR A 102 0.62 -12.39 -5.09
C THR A 102 -0.82 -12.75 -4.71
N GLN A 103 -1.66 -13.08 -5.70
CA GLN A 103 -3.03 -13.50 -5.43
C GLN A 103 -3.05 -14.80 -4.59
N VAL A 104 -2.20 -15.77 -4.93
CA VAL A 104 -2.10 -17.04 -4.19
C VAL A 104 -1.64 -16.82 -2.75
N ALA A 105 -0.62 -15.96 -2.53
CA ALA A 105 -0.11 -15.67 -1.19
C ALA A 105 -1.16 -14.97 -0.31
N MET A 106 -1.85 -13.96 -0.87
CA MET A 106 -2.88 -13.21 -0.15
C MET A 106 -4.08 -14.10 0.22
N ASP A 107 -4.54 -14.94 -0.72
CA ASP A 107 -5.59 -15.93 -0.46
C ASP A 107 -5.18 -16.95 0.61
N TYR A 108 -3.94 -17.39 0.56
CA TYR A 108 -3.43 -18.36 1.51
C TYR A 108 -3.36 -17.78 2.94
N ALA A 109 -2.83 -16.58 3.11
CA ALA A 109 -2.80 -15.90 4.38
C ALA A 109 -4.22 -15.72 4.95
N ARG A 110 -5.18 -15.31 4.11
CA ARG A 110 -6.59 -15.18 4.48
C ARG A 110 -7.19 -16.52 4.97
N LYS A 111 -6.91 -17.62 4.26
CA LYS A 111 -7.37 -18.97 4.66
C LYS A 111 -6.76 -19.42 6.00
N LYS A 112 -5.55 -18.99 6.30
CA LYS A 112 -4.86 -19.26 7.58
C LYS A 112 -5.27 -18.29 8.69
N GLY A 113 -6.09 -17.27 8.41
CA GLY A 113 -6.47 -16.24 9.38
C GLY A 113 -5.32 -15.30 9.76
N ILE A 114 -4.29 -15.19 8.90
CA ILE A 114 -3.13 -14.31 9.10
C ILE A 114 -3.41 -12.99 8.40
N PRO A 115 -3.41 -11.85 9.10
CA PRO A 115 -3.50 -10.54 8.48
C PRO A 115 -2.41 -10.36 7.42
N ALA A 116 -2.80 -9.92 6.24
CA ALA A 116 -1.86 -9.74 5.14
C ALA A 116 -2.17 -8.46 4.36
N SER A 117 -1.11 -7.78 3.93
CA SER A 117 -1.17 -6.63 3.02
C SER A 117 -0.15 -6.78 1.91
N ALA A 118 -0.40 -6.13 0.78
CA ALA A 118 0.49 -6.15 -0.36
C ALA A 118 0.92 -4.73 -0.74
N ILE A 119 2.21 -4.51 -0.89
CA ILE A 119 2.78 -3.29 -1.47
C ILE A 119 3.17 -3.65 -2.89
N VAL A 120 2.44 -3.10 -3.85
CA VAL A 120 2.55 -3.49 -5.26
C VAL A 120 3.06 -2.31 -6.09
N ALA A 121 4.19 -2.50 -6.77
CA ALA A 121 4.66 -1.53 -7.74
C ALA A 121 3.91 -1.71 -9.05
N MET A 122 3.38 -0.62 -9.57
CA MET A 122 2.78 -0.57 -10.90
C MET A 122 3.87 -0.33 -11.95
N PRO A 123 3.68 -0.79 -13.19
CA PRO A 123 4.66 -0.63 -14.26
C PRO A 123 5.09 0.82 -14.50
N HIS A 124 6.27 0.99 -15.08
CA HIS A 124 6.78 2.30 -15.52
C HIS A 124 6.03 2.81 -16.75
N GLY A 125 6.15 4.11 -17.01
CA GLY A 125 5.55 4.73 -18.18
C GLY A 125 6.05 4.17 -19.52
N PHE A 126 7.30 3.69 -19.55
CA PHE A 126 7.93 3.08 -20.74
C PHE A 126 7.67 1.59 -20.92
N ASP A 127 7.04 0.90 -19.95
CA ASP A 127 6.65 -0.49 -20.08
C ASP A 127 5.52 -0.65 -21.13
N SER A 128 5.38 -1.85 -21.70
CA SER A 128 4.36 -2.11 -22.70
C SER A 128 2.95 -1.94 -22.15
N GLU A 129 2.00 -1.61 -23.03
CA GLU A 129 0.59 -1.49 -22.65
C GLU A 129 0.00 -2.82 -22.15
N GLU A 130 0.46 -3.96 -22.70
CA GLU A 130 0.07 -5.28 -22.23
C GLU A 130 0.46 -5.48 -20.77
N TYR A 131 1.68 -5.08 -20.41
CA TYR A 131 2.19 -5.16 -19.04
C TYR A 131 1.41 -4.26 -18.07
N LYS A 132 1.10 -3.05 -18.51
CA LYS A 132 0.31 -2.07 -17.74
C LYS A 132 -1.13 -2.54 -17.52
N ASN A 133 -1.76 -3.07 -18.57
CA ASN A 133 -3.13 -3.55 -18.52
C ASN A 133 -3.23 -4.79 -17.61
N GLY A 134 -2.30 -5.75 -17.72
CA GLY A 134 -2.23 -6.89 -16.83
C GLY A 134 -2.08 -6.49 -15.37
N ALA A 135 -1.19 -5.54 -15.07
CA ALA A 135 -1.01 -5.01 -13.72
C ALA A 135 -2.29 -4.36 -13.17
N ALA A 136 -2.99 -3.58 -14.00
CA ALA A 136 -4.25 -2.93 -13.60
C ALA A 136 -5.34 -3.97 -13.30
N GLU A 137 -5.48 -5.00 -14.14
CA GLU A 137 -6.43 -6.08 -13.94
C GLU A 137 -6.18 -6.83 -12.60
N VAL A 138 -4.93 -7.19 -12.33
CA VAL A 138 -4.58 -7.87 -11.08
C VAL A 138 -4.82 -6.97 -9.86
N LEU A 139 -4.48 -5.69 -9.94
CA LEU A 139 -4.77 -4.73 -8.87
C LEU A 139 -6.27 -4.64 -8.57
N ASP A 140 -7.10 -4.61 -9.60
CA ASP A 140 -8.55 -4.58 -9.45
C ASP A 140 -9.09 -5.88 -8.85
N ILE A 141 -8.57 -7.05 -9.25
CA ILE A 141 -8.90 -8.34 -8.64
C ILE A 141 -8.59 -8.33 -7.14
N LEU A 142 -7.39 -7.87 -6.75
CA LEU A 142 -6.99 -7.79 -5.34
C LEU A 142 -7.91 -6.85 -4.53
N ARG A 143 -8.32 -5.73 -5.10
CA ARG A 143 -9.26 -4.78 -4.48
C ARG A 143 -10.67 -5.35 -4.33
N VAL A 144 -11.19 -5.97 -5.39
CA VAL A 144 -12.52 -6.62 -5.36
C VAL A 144 -12.57 -7.74 -4.32
N GLN A 145 -11.47 -8.44 -4.10
CA GLN A 145 -11.34 -9.45 -3.07
C GLN A 145 -11.12 -8.85 -1.66
N HIS A 146 -11.17 -7.54 -1.50
CA HIS A 146 -10.99 -6.81 -0.25
C HIS A 146 -9.65 -7.08 0.45
N PHE A 147 -8.59 -7.29 -0.33
CA PHE A 147 -7.25 -7.32 0.23
C PHE A 147 -6.74 -5.89 0.52
N ASP A 148 -5.95 -5.77 1.57
CA ASP A 148 -5.23 -4.53 1.87
C ASP A 148 -4.06 -4.39 0.90
N VAL A 149 -4.15 -3.42 -0.04
CA VAL A 149 -3.19 -3.23 -1.12
C VAL A 149 -2.77 -1.77 -1.20
N LEU A 150 -1.46 -1.53 -1.12
CA LEU A 150 -0.84 -0.24 -1.34
C LEU A 150 -0.18 -0.21 -2.73
N PRO A 151 -0.81 0.38 -3.76
CA PRO A 151 -0.20 0.51 -5.07
C PRO A 151 0.79 1.68 -5.11
N LEU A 152 1.97 1.46 -5.68
CA LEU A 152 3.01 2.46 -5.93
C LEU A 152 3.14 2.70 -7.42
N ASN A 153 2.85 3.90 -7.87
CA ASN A 153 2.88 4.26 -9.28
C ASN A 153 4.31 4.59 -9.75
N CYS A 154 5.04 3.60 -10.31
CA CYS A 154 6.39 3.80 -10.80
C CYS A 154 6.47 4.72 -12.03
N ALA A 155 5.38 4.95 -12.76
CA ALA A 155 5.37 5.91 -13.86
C ALA A 155 5.68 7.35 -13.38
N SER A 156 5.37 7.68 -12.13
CA SER A 156 5.71 8.99 -11.55
C SER A 156 7.22 9.19 -11.34
N LEU A 157 8.00 8.11 -11.24
CA LEU A 157 9.46 8.20 -11.09
C LEU A 157 10.13 8.74 -12.36
N GLY A 158 9.60 8.43 -13.55
CA GLY A 158 10.15 8.94 -14.82
C GLY A 158 10.13 10.46 -14.91
N GLY A 159 9.17 11.12 -14.28
CA GLY A 159 9.14 12.59 -14.19
C GLY A 159 10.17 13.19 -13.23
N LEU A 160 10.63 12.41 -12.25
CA LEU A 160 11.65 12.84 -11.29
C LEU A 160 13.06 12.62 -11.83
N PHE A 161 13.24 11.66 -12.74
CA PHE A 161 14.54 11.24 -13.28
C PHE A 161 14.47 11.09 -14.81
N PRO A 162 14.29 12.19 -15.58
CA PRO A 162 13.99 12.11 -17.02
C PRO A 162 15.15 11.59 -17.88
N ASP A 163 16.39 11.69 -17.39
CA ASP A 163 17.60 11.31 -18.15
C ASP A 163 18.16 9.93 -17.75
N GLU A 164 17.41 9.15 -16.96
CA GLU A 164 17.90 7.85 -16.50
C GLU A 164 17.67 6.72 -17.52
N THR A 165 18.58 5.75 -17.49
CA THR A 165 18.40 4.49 -18.24
C THR A 165 17.30 3.66 -17.60
N GLN A 166 16.69 2.75 -18.37
CA GLN A 166 15.65 1.84 -17.85
C GLN A 166 16.17 1.01 -16.66
N GLU A 167 17.41 0.55 -16.71
CA GLU A 167 18.04 -0.21 -15.61
C GLU A 167 18.10 0.62 -14.32
N ASN A 168 18.51 1.87 -14.41
CA ASN A 168 18.52 2.77 -13.26
C ASN A 168 17.10 3.06 -12.76
N ALA A 169 16.13 3.23 -13.63
CA ALA A 169 14.73 3.45 -13.26
C ALA A 169 14.17 2.25 -12.45
N TYR A 170 14.46 1.02 -12.87
CA TYR A 170 14.11 -0.17 -12.10
C TYR A 170 14.83 -0.25 -10.75
N ALA A 171 16.13 0.10 -10.70
CA ALA A 171 16.87 0.13 -9.44
C ALA A 171 16.33 1.19 -8.48
N GLN A 172 15.91 2.34 -8.99
CA GLN A 172 15.24 3.40 -8.22
C GLN A 172 13.87 2.93 -7.70
N ALA A 173 13.10 2.22 -8.52
CA ALA A 173 11.82 1.66 -8.10
C ALA A 173 12.01 0.68 -6.93
N VAL A 174 12.98 -0.23 -7.01
CA VAL A 174 13.31 -1.16 -5.91
C VAL A 174 13.61 -0.41 -4.61
N ARG A 175 14.41 0.65 -4.67
CA ARG A 175 14.72 1.48 -3.49
C ARG A 175 13.48 2.19 -2.94
N TRP A 176 12.68 2.78 -3.82
CA TRP A 176 11.46 3.46 -3.42
C TRP A 176 10.44 2.53 -2.77
N ILE A 177 10.24 1.34 -3.35
CA ILE A 177 9.38 0.30 -2.77
C ILE A 177 9.92 -0.10 -1.39
N ALA A 178 11.24 -0.28 -1.27
CA ALA A 178 11.86 -0.66 -0.01
C ALA A 178 11.68 0.42 1.08
N GLU A 179 11.93 1.69 0.77
CA GLU A 179 11.73 2.79 1.74
C GLU A 179 10.26 2.93 2.15
N THR A 180 9.34 2.80 1.18
CA THR A 180 7.90 2.80 1.47
C THR A 180 7.53 1.62 2.37
N THR A 181 8.11 0.43 2.11
CA THR A 181 7.88 -0.77 2.92
C THR A 181 8.39 -0.58 4.35
N ILE A 182 9.56 0.04 4.55
CA ILE A 182 10.05 0.40 5.89
C ILE A 182 9.05 1.32 6.60
N GLY A 183 8.63 2.39 5.93
CA GLY A 183 7.63 3.31 6.48
C GLY A 183 6.34 2.61 6.89
N TYR A 184 5.83 1.73 6.03
CA TYR A 184 4.64 0.93 6.30
C TYR A 184 4.84 0.00 7.52
N LEU A 185 5.93 -0.74 7.56
CA LEU A 185 6.22 -1.68 8.64
C LEU A 185 6.42 -0.99 9.99
N THR A 186 6.94 0.23 10.03
CA THR A 186 7.14 0.98 11.28
C THR A 186 5.81 1.28 11.96
N LEU A 187 4.70 1.38 11.23
CA LEU A 187 3.37 1.58 11.81
C LEU A 187 2.93 0.41 12.72
N PHE A 188 3.44 -0.79 12.45
CA PHE A 188 3.10 -2.00 13.21
C PHE A 188 4.15 -2.38 14.26
N THR A 189 5.36 -1.86 14.14
CA THR A 189 6.48 -2.21 15.02
C THR A 189 6.73 -1.19 16.12
N GLN A 190 6.22 0.04 15.98
CA GLN A 190 6.29 1.01 17.06
C GLN A 190 5.39 0.59 18.22
N PRO A 191 5.86 0.62 19.47
CA PRO A 191 4.99 0.43 20.62
C PRO A 191 3.91 1.50 20.55
N ARG A 192 2.66 1.09 20.35
CA ARG A 192 1.52 2.00 20.55
C ARG A 192 1.68 2.55 21.96
N ALA A 193 1.96 3.84 22.07
CA ALA A 193 1.85 4.53 23.34
C ALA A 193 0.38 4.36 23.76
N VAL A 194 0.15 3.37 24.63
CA VAL A 194 -1.12 3.28 25.34
C VAL A 194 -1.12 4.50 26.22
N SER A 195 -1.80 5.54 25.78
CA SER A 195 -2.16 6.63 26.65
C SER A 195 -3.10 6.03 27.70
N THR A 196 -2.55 5.56 28.80
CA THR A 196 -3.27 5.37 30.04
C THR A 196 -3.60 6.78 30.57
N SER A 197 -4.47 7.48 29.89
CA SER A 197 -5.17 8.60 30.46
C SER A 197 -6.39 8.02 31.18
N SER A 198 -6.20 7.70 32.48
CA SER A 198 -7.27 7.86 33.43
C SER A 198 -8.05 9.13 33.11
N ASP A 199 -9.34 8.98 32.87
CA ASP A 199 -10.46 9.93 32.98
C ASP A 199 -10.17 11.42 33.24
N GLU A 200 -9.23 12.04 32.53
CA GLU A 200 -9.25 13.46 32.31
C GLU A 200 -10.09 13.73 31.08
N LYS A 201 -11.25 14.35 31.28
CA LYS A 201 -12.10 14.94 30.26
C LYS A 201 -11.18 15.62 29.23
N ILE A 202 -11.02 14.98 28.08
CA ILE A 202 -10.44 15.60 26.90
C ILE A 202 -11.39 16.75 26.56
N LYS A 203 -11.13 17.92 27.13
CA LYS A 203 -11.61 19.14 26.51
C LYS A 203 -10.94 19.15 25.16
N SER A 204 -11.71 18.86 24.12
CA SER A 204 -11.28 19.00 22.73
C SER A 204 -10.86 20.46 22.57
N LYS A 205 -9.57 20.70 22.73
CA LYS A 205 -8.97 21.96 22.31
C LYS A 205 -8.98 21.85 20.79
N ALA A 206 -10.01 22.44 20.19
CA ALA A 206 -10.06 22.57 18.75
C ALA A 206 -8.73 23.19 18.32
N MET A 207 -7.89 22.39 17.63
CA MET A 207 -6.67 22.91 17.05
C MET A 207 -7.09 23.96 16.03
N LYS A 208 -6.79 25.23 16.33
CA LYS A 208 -6.97 26.29 15.34
C LYS A 208 -5.92 26.04 14.26
N PHE A 209 -6.36 25.62 13.08
CA PHE A 209 -5.51 25.33 11.93
C PHE A 209 -4.67 26.55 11.48
N ASP A 210 -5.06 27.75 11.90
CA ASP A 210 -4.34 29.00 11.60
C ASP A 210 -2.98 29.13 12.32
N GLU A 211 -2.67 28.25 13.29
CA GLU A 211 -1.42 28.29 14.07
C GLU A 211 -0.34 27.32 13.53
N LEU A 212 -0.64 26.55 12.47
CA LEU A 212 0.36 25.67 11.86
C LEU A 212 1.30 26.50 10.96
N PRO A 213 2.62 26.42 11.17
CA PRO A 213 3.56 27.10 10.27
C PRO A 213 3.39 26.52 8.87
N ARG A 214 3.16 27.40 7.88
CA ARG A 214 2.91 27.02 6.47
C ARG A 214 4.14 26.41 5.76
N GLY A 215 5.20 26.08 6.47
CA GLY A 215 6.40 25.43 5.94
C GLY A 215 6.98 26.12 4.70
N ILE A 216 7.38 25.33 3.71
CA ILE A 216 7.98 25.81 2.44
C ILE A 216 7.00 26.58 1.54
N PHE A 217 5.70 26.56 1.81
CA PHE A 217 4.66 27.24 1.05
C PHE A 217 4.34 28.65 1.55
N THR A 218 5.11 29.18 2.50
CA THR A 218 4.94 30.54 3.00
C THR A 218 5.23 31.54 1.86
N GLY A 219 4.21 32.31 1.45
CA GLY A 219 4.33 33.30 0.38
C GLY A 219 3.89 32.82 -1.02
N VAL A 220 3.40 31.60 -1.13
CA VAL A 220 2.76 31.10 -2.38
C VAL A 220 1.29 31.53 -2.41
N TYR A 221 0.83 32.05 -3.55
CA TYR A 221 -0.61 32.33 -3.75
C TYR A 221 -1.39 31.01 -3.78
N PRO A 222 -2.59 30.98 -3.17
CA PRO A 222 -3.41 29.77 -3.18
C PRO A 222 -3.82 29.39 -4.60
N THR A 223 -3.82 28.12 -4.89
CA THR A 223 -4.27 27.56 -6.18
C THR A 223 -5.79 27.56 -6.21
N ILE A 224 -6.39 28.52 -6.91
CA ILE A 224 -7.83 28.63 -7.05
C ILE A 224 -8.26 28.18 -8.44
N VAL A 225 -9.11 27.16 -8.53
CA VAL A 225 -9.74 26.68 -9.75
C VAL A 225 -11.25 26.62 -9.50
N ASP A 226 -12.05 27.21 -10.39
CA ASP A 226 -13.51 27.25 -10.29
C ASP A 226 -14.01 27.73 -8.91
N HIS A 227 -13.39 28.79 -8.39
CA HIS A 227 -13.65 29.35 -7.05
C HIS A 227 -13.31 28.45 -5.87
N GLN A 228 -12.68 27.29 -6.08
CA GLN A 228 -12.23 26.38 -5.03
C GLN A 228 -10.73 26.52 -4.77
N ASN A 229 -10.35 26.66 -3.50
CA ASN A 229 -8.96 26.63 -3.08
C ASN A 229 -8.47 25.18 -3.00
N LEU A 230 -7.63 24.76 -3.97
CA LEU A 230 -7.10 23.40 -4.06
C LEU A 230 -6.01 23.09 -3.03
N ASP A 231 -5.48 24.10 -2.34
CA ASP A 231 -4.51 23.87 -1.25
C ASP A 231 -5.20 23.37 0.03
N ILE A 232 -6.52 23.43 0.09
CA ILE A 232 -7.31 22.84 1.16
C ILE A 232 -7.64 21.39 0.80
N PRO A 233 -7.34 20.40 1.66
CA PRO A 233 -7.68 19.01 1.43
C PRO A 233 -9.17 18.80 1.11
N THR A 234 -9.49 17.94 0.15
CA THR A 234 -10.85 17.73 -0.36
C THR A 234 -11.87 17.42 0.73
N TYR A 235 -11.49 16.65 1.75
CA TYR A 235 -12.39 16.31 2.86
C TYR A 235 -12.77 17.53 3.71
N LEU A 236 -11.89 18.54 3.85
CA LEU A 236 -12.20 19.79 4.55
C LEU A 236 -13.07 20.71 3.70
N ARG A 237 -12.88 20.73 2.36
CA ARG A 237 -13.74 21.49 1.45
C ARG A 237 -15.18 20.97 1.46
N LEU A 238 -15.35 19.65 1.40
CA LEU A 238 -16.66 19.01 1.47
C LEU A 238 -17.36 19.29 2.81
N THR A 239 -16.63 19.33 3.91
CA THR A 239 -17.21 19.63 5.24
C THR A 239 -17.70 21.08 5.31
N GLN A 240 -17.03 22.03 4.66
CA GLN A 240 -17.47 23.43 4.59
C GLN A 240 -18.71 23.60 3.71
N GLU A 241 -18.78 22.90 2.57
CA GLU A 241 -19.98 22.91 1.71
C GLU A 241 -21.22 22.31 2.40
N PHE A 242 -21.03 21.25 3.20
CA PHE A 242 -22.12 20.67 3.99
C PHE A 242 -22.59 21.58 5.12
N SER A 243 -21.69 22.37 5.73
CA SER A 243 -22.04 23.32 6.78
C SER A 243 -22.82 24.52 6.24
N SER A 244 -22.37 25.11 5.12
CA SER A 244 -23.06 26.24 4.49
C SER A 244 -24.43 25.86 3.92
N ASN A 245 -24.57 24.68 3.33
CA ASN A 245 -25.86 24.20 2.83
C ASN A 245 -26.86 23.90 3.99
N ARG A 246 -26.38 23.57 5.15
CA ARG A 246 -27.22 23.34 6.34
C ARG A 246 -27.71 24.65 6.96
N GLU A 247 -26.84 25.65 7.03
CA GLU A 247 -27.22 26.99 7.49
C GLU A 247 -28.23 27.69 6.56
N GLU A 248 -28.11 27.48 5.23
CA GLU A 248 -29.08 27.97 4.25
C GLU A 248 -30.43 27.22 4.31
N ALA A 249 -30.43 25.92 4.61
CA ALA A 249 -31.62 25.12 4.78
C ALA A 249 -32.38 25.51 6.06
N ASP A 250 -31.65 25.67 7.18
CA ASP A 250 -32.23 26.10 8.46
C ASP A 250 -32.77 27.52 8.39
N ALA A 251 -32.12 28.43 7.64
CA ALA A 251 -32.62 29.79 7.41
C ALA A 251 -33.89 29.84 6.52
N GLN A 252 -34.07 28.91 5.60
CA GLN A 252 -35.27 28.79 4.78
C GLN A 252 -36.43 28.17 5.56
N GLU A 253 -36.18 27.29 6.51
CA GLU A 253 -37.23 26.71 7.39
C GLU A 253 -37.77 27.73 8.39
N GLU A 254 -36.93 28.63 8.93
CA GLU A 254 -37.39 29.73 9.81
C GLU A 254 -38.22 30.79 9.07
N ALA A 255 -37.98 30.99 7.78
CA ALA A 255 -38.72 31.99 6.96
C ALA A 255 -40.13 31.55 6.53
N VAL A 256 -40.48 30.27 6.72
CA VAL A 256 -41.76 29.68 6.27
C VAL A 256 -42.75 29.44 7.41
N SER A 257 -42.49 29.89 8.65
CA SER A 257 -43.49 29.80 9.72
C SER A 257 -44.60 30.84 9.53
N PRO A 258 -45.85 30.46 9.20
CA PRO A 258 -46.93 31.43 9.08
C PRO A 258 -47.36 31.90 10.45
N GLU A 259 -47.43 33.23 10.61
CA GLU A 259 -48.11 33.88 11.71
C GLU A 259 -49.58 33.42 11.75
N ASN A 260 -49.90 32.66 12.76
CA ASN A 260 -51.26 32.30 13.06
C ASN A 260 -51.82 33.36 14.02
N ASN A 261 -52.35 34.46 13.46
CA ASN A 261 -53.12 35.46 14.19
C ASN A 261 -54.55 34.88 14.43
N GLY A 262 -54.80 34.49 15.65
CA GLY A 262 -56.14 34.18 16.14
C GLY A 262 -56.98 35.45 16.40
N THR A 263 -58.19 35.41 15.98
CA THR A 263 -59.33 36.09 16.57
C THR A 263 -60.28 35.09 17.12
#